data_13232c045f284f60a2f648a27bfd3b42
#
_entry.id   13232c045f284f60a2f648a27bfd3b42
#
_cell.length_a   1.000
_cell.length_b   1.000
_cell.length_c   1.000
_cell.angle_alpha   90.00
_cell.angle_beta   90.00
_cell.angle_gamma   90.00
#
_symmetry.space_group_name_H-M   'P 1'
#
loop_
_entity.id
_entity.type
_entity.pdbx_description
1 polymer ?
#
loop_
_entity_poly.entity_id
_entity_poly.type
_entity_poly.pdbx_seq_one_letter_code
_entity_poly.pdbx_strand_id
1 'polypeptide(L)'
;MSKQKEIGILSFKEKLSYGFGDLASVLYWQTFMLYFTFFYTDVFIIPAAVAATLFLVSRIFDGITDTIMGMIADRTQTRWGKFRPYLLWFCVPFAIVGVLTFTVPDFELTGKIIWAYVTFNLIMILYTIINIPYTALLGVISPNSAERTTVSSIKFIFAFAAGIIVSATLLPMTQSLGGGNEALGWQRSFMVYGIAAIVFFLIAFKGTKERVLSPKTQKTSIKQDLKELVTNKPWGILLLTTITFILFVAVRGSVTVHYFKYIIGTQSIQLPFFGNNTYDFNILTSAYNTVGQISSLLGVVAVSFLAKKFGKQRMFILFFIIAIVSTALVKFLTAQQIGLIFILQIFGSFTGGPLSVLLWAM
;
A
#
# COMPACT_ATOMS: atom_id res chain seq x y z
N MET A 1 -20.01 -30.09 23.29
CA MET A 1 -18.97 -29.12 22.90
C MET A 1 -18.38 -29.33 21.48
N SER A 2 -18.69 -30.40 20.74
CA SER A 2 -18.05 -30.68 19.42
C SER A 2 -18.70 -29.99 18.21
N LYS A 3 -20.02 -29.81 18.18
CA LYS A 3 -20.77 -29.21 17.03
C LYS A 3 -20.59 -27.69 16.87
N GLN A 4 -20.32 -26.95 17.93
CA GLN A 4 -20.05 -25.50 17.84
C GLN A 4 -18.63 -25.17 17.27
N LYS A 5 -17.71 -26.13 17.28
CA LYS A 5 -16.34 -25.94 16.77
C LYS A 5 -16.27 -25.99 15.24
N GLU A 6 -17.24 -26.62 14.58
CA GLU A 6 -17.29 -26.72 13.09
C GLU A 6 -18.00 -25.53 12.42
N ILE A 7 -18.79 -24.76 13.17
CA ILE A 7 -19.50 -23.61 12.63
C ILE A 7 -18.50 -22.44 12.47
N GLY A 8 -18.12 -22.17 11.24
CA GLY A 8 -17.31 -21.01 10.89
C GLY A 8 -15.85 -21.28 10.51
N ILE A 9 -15.47 -22.55 10.37
CA ILE A 9 -14.17 -22.92 9.78
C ILE A 9 -14.22 -22.58 8.28
N LEU A 10 -13.24 -21.79 7.83
CA LEU A 10 -13.10 -21.39 6.44
C LEU A 10 -12.20 -22.35 5.69
N SER A 11 -12.57 -22.67 4.46
CA SER A 11 -11.69 -23.45 3.59
C SER A 11 -10.41 -22.63 3.26
N PHE A 12 -9.31 -23.31 3.03
CA PHE A 12 -8.05 -22.65 2.64
C PHE A 12 -8.21 -21.82 1.37
N LYS A 13 -8.99 -22.31 0.41
CA LYS A 13 -9.33 -21.59 -0.83
C LYS A 13 -10.05 -20.27 -0.56
N GLU A 14 -10.96 -20.23 0.42
CA GLU A 14 -11.68 -19.00 0.79
C GLU A 14 -10.74 -17.98 1.46
N LYS A 15 -9.85 -18.45 2.32
CA LYS A 15 -8.81 -17.61 2.96
C LYS A 15 -7.87 -16.97 1.93
N LEU A 16 -7.42 -17.77 0.95
CA LEU A 16 -6.62 -17.26 -0.17
C LEU A 16 -7.42 -16.27 -1.02
N SER A 17 -8.69 -16.61 -1.32
CA SER A 17 -9.54 -15.72 -2.12
C SER A 17 -9.74 -14.36 -1.47
N TYR A 18 -9.85 -14.31 -0.16
CA TYR A 18 -9.87 -13.04 0.56
C TYR A 18 -8.56 -12.27 0.35
N GLY A 19 -7.40 -12.91 0.44
CA GLY A 19 -6.09 -12.28 0.23
C GLY A 19 -5.93 -11.61 -1.13
N PHE A 20 -6.54 -12.16 -2.19
CA PHE A 20 -6.50 -11.55 -3.54
C PHE A 20 -7.14 -10.15 -3.59
N GLY A 21 -8.11 -9.84 -2.74
CA GLY A 21 -8.66 -8.49 -2.65
C GLY A 21 -7.63 -7.47 -2.20
N ASP A 22 -6.77 -7.84 -1.25
CA ASP A 22 -5.67 -6.99 -0.79
C ASP A 22 -4.56 -6.88 -1.84
N LEU A 23 -4.24 -8.00 -2.52
CA LEU A 23 -3.28 -7.98 -3.62
C LEU A 23 -3.70 -6.94 -4.68
N ALA A 24 -4.96 -6.95 -5.12
CA ALA A 24 -5.49 -6.01 -6.10
C ALA A 24 -5.38 -4.55 -5.63
N SER A 25 -5.78 -4.27 -4.40
CA SER A 25 -5.75 -2.92 -3.82
C SER A 25 -4.33 -2.40 -3.64
N VAL A 26 -3.43 -3.24 -3.13
CA VAL A 26 -2.06 -2.84 -2.80
C VAL A 26 -1.20 -2.65 -4.06
N LEU A 27 -1.51 -3.28 -5.21
CA LEU A 27 -0.85 -2.95 -6.48
C LEU A 27 -0.91 -1.43 -6.76
N TYR A 28 -2.07 -0.80 -6.56
CA TYR A 28 -2.25 0.64 -6.75
C TYR A 28 -1.68 1.45 -5.58
N TRP A 29 -2.00 1.05 -4.36
CA TRP A 29 -1.53 1.75 -3.16
C TRP A 29 -0.01 1.83 -3.10
N GLN A 30 0.67 0.72 -3.34
CA GLN A 30 2.12 0.66 -3.33
C GLN A 30 2.74 1.52 -4.44
N THR A 31 2.09 1.57 -5.60
CA THR A 31 2.52 2.47 -6.69
C THR A 31 2.43 3.92 -6.26
N PHE A 32 1.33 4.33 -5.62
CA PHE A 32 1.20 5.69 -5.11
C PHE A 32 2.24 6.01 -4.05
N MET A 33 2.53 5.07 -3.14
CA MET A 33 3.53 5.29 -2.10
C MET A 33 4.97 5.43 -2.63
N LEU A 34 5.33 4.68 -3.67
CA LEU A 34 6.71 4.64 -4.18
C LEU A 34 6.95 5.59 -5.35
N TYR A 35 5.95 5.79 -6.21
CA TYR A 35 6.18 6.36 -7.54
C TYR A 35 5.31 7.57 -7.85
N PHE A 36 4.40 7.98 -6.95
CA PHE A 36 3.50 9.13 -7.17
C PHE A 36 4.25 10.39 -7.57
N THR A 37 5.23 10.79 -6.76
CA THR A 37 5.98 12.02 -7.01
C THR A 37 6.73 11.93 -8.33
N PHE A 38 7.45 10.83 -8.56
CA PHE A 38 8.20 10.62 -9.78
C PHE A 38 7.29 10.66 -11.03
N PHE A 39 6.16 9.97 -11.00
CA PHE A 39 5.23 9.99 -12.13
C PHE A 39 4.76 11.40 -12.45
N TYR A 40 4.29 12.15 -11.45
CA TYR A 40 3.71 13.47 -11.69
C TYR A 40 4.75 14.54 -12.03
N THR A 41 5.97 14.47 -11.50
CA THR A 41 7.02 15.46 -11.78
C THR A 41 7.82 15.17 -13.03
N ASP A 42 8.17 13.91 -13.28
CA ASP A 42 9.12 13.52 -14.32
C ASP A 42 8.49 12.93 -15.58
N VAL A 43 7.32 12.33 -15.46
CA VAL A 43 6.60 11.70 -16.59
C VAL A 43 5.42 12.56 -17.04
N PHE A 44 4.58 12.96 -16.10
CA PHE A 44 3.40 13.80 -16.35
C PHE A 44 3.77 15.28 -16.53
N ILE A 45 4.88 15.69 -15.92
CA ILE A 45 5.49 17.03 -16.04
C ILE A 45 4.58 18.13 -15.52
N ILE A 46 4.18 18.05 -14.24
CA ILE A 46 3.60 19.16 -13.48
C ILE A 46 4.54 19.61 -12.37
N PRO A 47 4.45 20.89 -11.92
CA PRO A 47 5.29 21.38 -10.84
C PRO A 47 5.19 20.52 -9.56
N ALA A 48 6.32 20.25 -8.90
CA ALA A 48 6.35 19.44 -7.69
C ALA A 48 5.45 19.95 -6.57
N ALA A 49 5.30 21.28 -6.44
CA ALA A 49 4.37 21.90 -5.49
C ALA A 49 2.91 21.53 -5.79
N VAL A 50 2.53 21.45 -7.07
CA VAL A 50 1.17 21.02 -7.49
C VAL A 50 0.95 19.54 -7.18
N ALA A 51 1.96 18.69 -7.45
CA ALA A 51 1.89 17.27 -7.11
C ALA A 51 1.78 17.07 -5.57
N ALA A 52 2.52 17.83 -4.78
CA ALA A 52 2.43 17.79 -3.32
C ALA A 52 1.05 18.22 -2.80
N THR A 53 0.48 19.31 -3.34
CA THR A 53 -0.86 19.76 -2.97
C THR A 53 -1.94 18.78 -3.42
N LEU A 54 -1.81 18.16 -4.59
CA LEU A 54 -2.70 17.10 -5.07
C LEU A 54 -2.73 15.95 -4.06
N PHE A 55 -1.56 15.47 -3.62
CA PHE A 55 -1.48 14.39 -2.63
C PHE A 55 -2.12 14.77 -1.29
N LEU A 56 -1.82 15.98 -0.79
CA LEU A 56 -2.35 16.47 0.48
C LEU A 56 -3.88 16.62 0.45
N VAL A 57 -4.41 17.25 -0.59
CA VAL A 57 -5.86 17.44 -0.78
C VAL A 57 -6.56 16.09 -0.82
N SER A 58 -6.01 15.12 -1.56
CA SER A 58 -6.58 13.77 -1.64
C SER A 58 -6.61 13.08 -0.27
N ARG A 59 -5.58 13.25 0.59
CA ARG A 59 -5.59 12.69 1.96
C ARG A 59 -6.68 13.27 2.85
N ILE A 60 -7.00 14.57 2.69
CA ILE A 60 -8.11 15.21 3.41
C ILE A 60 -9.44 14.64 2.93
N PHE A 61 -9.61 14.48 1.61
CA PHE A 61 -10.81 13.88 1.03
C PHE A 61 -11.01 12.43 1.50
N ASP A 62 -9.95 11.63 1.58
CA ASP A 62 -10.01 10.24 2.04
C ASP A 62 -10.64 10.16 3.44
N GLY A 63 -10.22 11.00 4.39
CA GLY A 63 -10.78 10.98 5.75
C GLY A 63 -12.30 11.21 5.79
N ILE A 64 -12.84 12.01 4.86
CA ILE A 64 -14.27 12.29 4.73
C ILE A 64 -14.97 11.12 4.01
N THR A 65 -14.43 10.70 2.88
CA THR A 65 -15.03 9.65 2.04
C THR A 65 -15.03 8.29 2.70
N ASP A 66 -14.00 7.95 3.49
CA ASP A 66 -13.94 6.71 4.26
C ASP A 66 -15.11 6.60 5.25
N THR A 67 -15.39 7.68 5.98
CA THR A 67 -16.51 7.73 6.93
C THR A 67 -17.85 7.59 6.22
N ILE A 68 -18.06 8.32 5.13
CA ILE A 68 -19.28 8.27 4.33
C ILE A 68 -19.47 6.87 3.74
N MET A 69 -18.40 6.29 3.19
CA MET A 69 -18.45 4.96 2.60
C MET A 69 -18.76 3.87 3.63
N GLY A 70 -18.21 3.99 4.85
CA GLY A 70 -18.55 3.10 5.95
C GLY A 70 -20.06 3.12 6.25
N MET A 71 -20.66 4.31 6.34
CA MET A 71 -22.11 4.46 6.57
C MET A 71 -22.95 3.90 5.41
N ILE A 72 -22.52 4.07 4.18
CA ILE A 72 -23.20 3.54 2.98
C ILE A 72 -23.11 2.01 2.98
N ALA A 73 -21.93 1.46 3.18
CA ALA A 73 -21.68 0.04 3.22
C ALA A 73 -22.51 -0.64 4.32
N ASP A 74 -22.65 0.01 5.48
CA ASP A 74 -23.43 -0.48 6.59
C ASP A 74 -24.94 -0.59 6.31
N ARG A 75 -25.47 0.22 5.41
CA ARG A 75 -26.87 0.23 5.02
C ARG A 75 -27.17 -0.63 3.79
N THR A 76 -26.13 -1.06 3.08
CA THR A 76 -26.28 -1.86 1.87
C THR A 76 -26.81 -3.26 2.19
N GLN A 77 -27.81 -3.70 1.43
CA GLN A 77 -28.35 -5.05 1.51
C GLN A 77 -28.59 -5.57 0.08
N THR A 78 -27.91 -6.65 -0.28
CA THR A 78 -28.07 -7.25 -1.61
C THR A 78 -28.14 -8.77 -1.51
N ARG A 79 -28.53 -9.42 -2.61
CA ARG A 79 -28.52 -10.89 -2.72
C ARG A 79 -27.12 -11.52 -2.56
N TRP A 80 -26.05 -10.72 -2.72
CA TRP A 80 -24.66 -11.20 -2.59
C TRP A 80 -24.04 -10.88 -1.24
N GLY A 81 -24.78 -10.24 -0.34
CA GLY A 81 -24.34 -9.76 0.96
C GLY A 81 -24.28 -8.23 1.03
N LYS A 82 -23.64 -7.73 2.04
CA LYS A 82 -23.54 -6.32 2.40
C LYS A 82 -22.28 -5.66 1.81
N PHE A 83 -21.15 -6.34 1.92
CA PHE A 83 -19.82 -5.80 1.61
C PHE A 83 -19.25 -6.32 0.28
N ARG A 84 -19.53 -7.58 -0.06
CA ARG A 84 -19.00 -8.22 -1.28
C ARG A 84 -19.40 -7.55 -2.61
N PRO A 85 -20.61 -7.00 -2.78
CA PRO A 85 -21.02 -6.39 -4.05
C PRO A 85 -20.10 -5.29 -4.54
N TYR A 86 -19.46 -4.55 -3.65
CA TYR A 86 -18.54 -3.46 -3.99
C TYR A 86 -17.32 -3.96 -4.76
N LEU A 87 -16.81 -5.14 -4.44
CA LEU A 87 -15.73 -5.80 -5.19
C LEU A 87 -16.12 -6.08 -6.64
N LEU A 88 -17.38 -6.48 -6.86
CA LEU A 88 -17.90 -6.79 -8.21
C LEU A 88 -18.21 -5.54 -9.01
N TRP A 89 -18.92 -4.58 -8.40
CA TRP A 89 -19.43 -3.41 -9.12
C TRP A 89 -18.32 -2.42 -9.49
N PHE A 90 -17.32 -2.30 -8.65
CA PHE A 90 -16.31 -1.25 -8.79
C PHE A 90 -14.95 -1.74 -9.29
N CYS A 91 -14.72 -3.05 -9.50
CA CYS A 91 -13.44 -3.55 -10.02
C CYS A 91 -13.12 -3.01 -11.42
N VAL A 92 -14.11 -2.93 -12.32
CA VAL A 92 -13.90 -2.40 -13.67
C VAL A 92 -13.73 -0.88 -13.67
N PRO A 93 -14.62 -0.07 -13.05
CA PRO A 93 -14.39 1.36 -12.90
C PRO A 93 -13.03 1.70 -12.26
N PHE A 94 -12.61 0.96 -11.24
CA PHE A 94 -11.32 1.13 -10.58
C PHE A 94 -10.15 0.92 -11.55
N ALA A 95 -10.19 -0.14 -12.35
CA ALA A 95 -9.16 -0.41 -13.34
C ALA A 95 -9.11 0.66 -14.44
N ILE A 96 -10.26 1.08 -14.96
CA ILE A 96 -10.35 2.13 -15.99
C ILE A 96 -9.78 3.46 -15.47
N VAL A 97 -10.24 3.91 -14.31
CA VAL A 97 -9.76 5.17 -13.73
C VAL A 97 -8.28 5.06 -13.35
N GLY A 98 -7.82 3.89 -12.92
CA GLY A 98 -6.40 3.65 -12.71
C GLY A 98 -5.56 3.86 -13.97
N VAL A 99 -6.00 3.35 -15.11
CA VAL A 99 -5.35 3.63 -16.40
C VAL A 99 -5.39 5.12 -16.76
N LEU A 100 -6.53 5.78 -16.57
CA LEU A 100 -6.67 7.22 -16.82
C LEU A 100 -5.74 8.05 -15.92
N THR A 101 -5.56 7.66 -14.65
CA THR A 101 -4.67 8.34 -13.70
C THR A 101 -3.21 8.33 -14.19
N PHE A 102 -2.79 7.24 -14.82
CA PHE A 102 -1.44 7.10 -15.38
C PHE A 102 -1.37 7.32 -16.89
N THR A 103 -2.36 8.01 -17.46
CA THR A 103 -2.37 8.51 -18.84
C THR A 103 -1.97 9.97 -18.86
N VAL A 104 -0.99 10.31 -19.68
CA VAL A 104 -0.54 11.70 -19.90
C VAL A 104 -1.26 12.25 -21.12
N PRO A 105 -2.28 13.10 -20.97
CA PRO A 105 -2.95 13.71 -22.11
C PRO A 105 -2.11 14.83 -22.72
N ASP A 106 -2.33 15.08 -24.02
CA ASP A 106 -1.72 16.19 -24.73
C ASP A 106 -2.51 17.48 -24.49
N PHE A 107 -2.45 17.97 -23.26
CA PHE A 107 -3.09 19.20 -22.81
C PHE A 107 -2.04 20.24 -22.42
N GLU A 108 -2.41 21.51 -22.44
CA GLU A 108 -1.63 22.56 -21.79
C GLU A 108 -1.54 22.33 -20.29
N LEU A 109 -0.60 23.01 -19.61
CA LEU A 109 -0.30 22.81 -18.19
C LEU A 109 -1.55 22.85 -17.30
N THR A 110 -2.44 23.82 -17.51
CA THR A 110 -3.68 23.94 -16.73
C THR A 110 -4.59 22.73 -16.94
N GLY A 111 -4.75 22.26 -18.17
CA GLY A 111 -5.53 21.08 -18.50
C GLY A 111 -4.94 19.81 -17.88
N LYS A 112 -3.60 19.67 -17.90
CA LYS A 112 -2.89 18.58 -17.21
C LYS A 112 -3.15 18.59 -15.70
N ILE A 113 -3.07 19.75 -15.07
CA ILE A 113 -3.33 19.87 -13.62
C ILE A 113 -4.77 19.46 -13.31
N ILE A 114 -5.75 19.94 -14.04
CA ILE A 114 -7.16 19.56 -13.85
C ILE A 114 -7.34 18.05 -14.03
N TRP A 115 -6.76 17.47 -15.09
CA TRP A 115 -6.79 16.03 -15.34
C TRP A 115 -6.21 15.23 -14.18
N ALA A 116 -5.03 15.63 -13.66
CA ALA A 116 -4.39 14.99 -12.52
C ALA A 116 -5.28 15.02 -11.28
N TYR A 117 -5.86 16.20 -10.95
CA TYR A 117 -6.75 16.33 -9.79
C TYR A 117 -8.02 15.48 -9.93
N VAL A 118 -8.65 15.49 -11.11
CA VAL A 118 -9.88 14.72 -11.34
C VAL A 118 -9.60 13.22 -11.28
N THR A 119 -8.62 12.74 -12.04
CA THR A 119 -8.36 11.28 -12.12
C THR A 119 -7.79 10.72 -10.82
N PHE A 120 -6.88 11.43 -10.15
CA PHE A 120 -6.31 10.97 -8.89
C PHE A 120 -7.33 10.96 -7.74
N ASN A 121 -8.16 12.00 -7.59
CA ASN A 121 -9.20 11.97 -6.58
C ASN A 121 -10.28 10.92 -6.90
N LEU A 122 -10.60 10.71 -8.17
CA LEU A 122 -11.56 9.69 -8.57
C LEU A 122 -11.05 8.27 -8.28
N ILE A 123 -9.77 7.97 -8.55
CA ILE A 123 -9.20 6.66 -8.18
C ILE A 123 -9.15 6.47 -6.67
N MET A 124 -8.88 7.53 -5.88
CA MET A 124 -8.90 7.45 -4.43
C MET A 124 -10.31 7.19 -3.88
N ILE A 125 -11.33 7.84 -4.43
CA ILE A 125 -12.74 7.56 -4.09
C ILE A 125 -13.10 6.11 -4.41
N LEU A 126 -12.74 5.60 -5.59
CA LEU A 126 -12.98 4.20 -5.97
C LEU A 126 -12.20 3.23 -5.08
N TYR A 127 -10.99 3.59 -4.69
CA TYR A 127 -10.20 2.84 -3.71
C TYR A 127 -10.95 2.72 -2.37
N THR A 128 -11.46 3.83 -1.84
CA THR A 128 -12.28 3.86 -0.62
C THR A 128 -13.55 3.02 -0.76
N ILE A 129 -14.27 3.14 -1.89
CA ILE A 129 -15.51 2.38 -2.17
C ILE A 129 -15.27 0.87 -2.15
N ILE A 130 -14.10 0.41 -2.57
CA ILE A 130 -13.74 -1.02 -2.54
C ILE A 130 -13.16 -1.42 -1.18
N ASN A 131 -12.20 -0.65 -0.65
CA ASN A 131 -11.41 -1.06 0.51
C ASN A 131 -12.15 -1.00 1.85
N ILE A 132 -13.04 -0.02 2.06
CA ILE A 132 -13.81 0.07 3.30
C ILE A 132 -14.73 -1.13 3.47
N PRO A 133 -15.59 -1.50 2.49
CA PRO A 133 -16.38 -2.73 2.56
C PRO A 133 -15.52 -4.00 2.61
N TYR A 134 -14.44 -4.06 1.85
CA TYR A 134 -13.54 -5.21 1.86
C TYR A 134 -12.92 -5.45 3.24
N THR A 135 -12.50 -4.38 3.92
CA THR A 135 -11.97 -4.49 5.29
C THR A 135 -13.04 -4.91 6.27
N ALA A 136 -14.26 -4.37 6.15
CA ALA A 136 -15.41 -4.74 6.98
C ALA A 136 -15.86 -6.21 6.76
N LEU A 137 -15.67 -6.75 5.56
CA LEU A 137 -15.95 -8.14 5.21
C LEU A 137 -15.20 -9.13 6.12
N LEU A 138 -13.98 -8.78 6.60
CA LEU A 138 -13.22 -9.59 7.55
C LEU A 138 -14.02 -9.86 8.84
N GLY A 139 -14.78 -8.88 9.31
CA GLY A 139 -15.59 -9.01 10.52
C GLY A 139 -16.77 -9.98 10.38
N VAL A 140 -17.28 -10.17 9.17
CA VAL A 140 -18.47 -10.95 8.90
C VAL A 140 -18.23 -12.28 8.14
N ILE A 141 -16.99 -12.55 7.74
CA ILE A 141 -16.60 -13.74 6.99
C ILE A 141 -16.72 -15.03 7.84
N SER A 142 -16.46 -14.94 9.15
CA SER A 142 -16.55 -16.05 10.10
C SER A 142 -16.91 -15.57 11.50
N PRO A 143 -17.75 -16.29 12.24
CA PRO A 143 -17.97 -16.03 13.67
C PRO A 143 -16.75 -16.38 14.53
N ASN A 144 -15.85 -17.22 14.04
CA ASN A 144 -14.67 -17.67 14.77
C ASN A 144 -13.52 -16.66 14.69
N SER A 145 -13.12 -16.08 15.83
CA SER A 145 -12.05 -15.08 15.91
C SER A 145 -10.68 -15.62 15.45
N ALA A 146 -10.35 -16.89 15.73
CA ALA A 146 -9.10 -17.48 15.28
C ALA A 146 -9.05 -17.62 13.75
N GLU A 147 -10.17 -17.93 13.11
CA GLU A 147 -10.29 -17.96 11.66
C GLU A 147 -10.10 -16.58 11.05
N ARG A 148 -10.71 -15.54 11.63
CA ARG A 148 -10.50 -14.15 11.19
C ARG A 148 -9.04 -13.71 11.32
N THR A 149 -8.37 -14.13 12.39
CA THR A 149 -6.93 -13.86 12.57
C THR A 149 -6.10 -14.54 11.48
N THR A 150 -6.42 -15.79 11.14
CA THR A 150 -5.74 -16.52 10.05
C THR A 150 -5.96 -15.84 8.69
N VAL A 151 -7.19 -15.41 8.40
CA VAL A 151 -7.51 -14.64 7.18
C VAL A 151 -6.74 -13.34 7.13
N SER A 152 -6.67 -12.61 8.25
CA SER A 152 -5.88 -11.38 8.36
C SER A 152 -4.40 -11.61 8.10
N SER A 153 -3.82 -12.69 8.61
CA SER A 153 -2.43 -13.04 8.35
C SER A 153 -2.17 -13.32 6.86
N ILE A 154 -3.08 -14.05 6.21
CA ILE A 154 -3.01 -14.31 4.77
C ILE A 154 -3.14 -12.99 3.98
N LYS A 155 -4.07 -12.11 4.38
CA LYS A 155 -4.21 -10.77 3.81
C LYS A 155 -2.87 -10.02 3.78
N PHE A 156 -2.14 -9.98 4.89
CA PHE A 156 -0.84 -9.32 4.96
C PHE A 156 0.21 -9.97 4.06
N ILE A 157 0.22 -11.31 3.94
CA ILE A 157 1.12 -12.00 3.00
C ILE A 157 0.86 -11.52 1.57
N PHE A 158 -0.40 -11.40 1.16
CA PHE A 158 -0.77 -10.90 -0.16
C PHE A 158 -0.43 -9.41 -0.35
N ALA A 159 -0.57 -8.59 0.69
CA ALA A 159 -0.15 -7.20 0.66
C ALA A 159 1.36 -7.06 0.44
N PHE A 160 2.19 -7.84 1.15
CA PHE A 160 3.63 -7.85 0.93
C PHE A 160 4.00 -8.40 -0.45
N ALA A 161 3.31 -9.44 -0.92
CA ALA A 161 3.50 -9.96 -2.27
C ALA A 161 3.21 -8.88 -3.33
N ALA A 162 2.13 -8.11 -3.19
CA ALA A 162 1.84 -6.97 -4.06
C ALA A 162 2.95 -5.91 -4.01
N GLY A 163 3.45 -5.59 -2.81
CA GLY A 163 4.57 -4.67 -2.65
C GLY A 163 5.83 -5.13 -3.39
N ILE A 164 6.16 -6.42 -3.30
CA ILE A 164 7.28 -7.02 -4.03
C ILE A 164 7.02 -6.97 -5.54
N ILE A 165 5.83 -7.36 -6.00
CA ILE A 165 5.45 -7.33 -7.41
C ILE A 165 5.62 -5.92 -7.99
N VAL A 166 5.03 -4.90 -7.35
CA VAL A 166 5.13 -3.50 -7.81
C VAL A 166 6.57 -3.04 -7.84
N SER A 167 7.33 -3.30 -6.78
CA SER A 167 8.73 -2.88 -6.69
C SER A 167 9.61 -3.53 -7.74
N ALA A 168 9.39 -4.81 -8.04
CA ALA A 168 10.20 -5.58 -8.99
C ALA A 168 9.80 -5.32 -10.45
N THR A 169 8.51 -5.06 -10.72
CA THR A 169 8.02 -5.12 -12.11
C THR A 169 7.61 -3.76 -12.68
N LEU A 170 7.18 -2.78 -11.89
CA LEU A 170 6.58 -1.57 -12.46
C LEU A 170 7.56 -0.78 -13.35
N LEU A 171 8.72 -0.35 -12.84
CA LEU A 171 9.67 0.42 -13.64
C LEU A 171 10.24 -0.37 -14.84
N PRO A 172 10.67 -1.63 -14.71
CA PRO A 172 11.03 -2.45 -15.87
C PRO A 172 9.91 -2.59 -16.90
N MET A 173 8.65 -2.72 -16.45
CA MET A 173 7.49 -2.78 -17.35
C MET A 173 7.27 -1.46 -18.08
N THR A 174 7.37 -0.32 -17.39
CA THR A 174 7.21 0.99 -18.03
C THR A 174 8.27 1.20 -19.12
N GLN A 175 9.49 0.76 -18.88
CA GLN A 175 10.57 0.83 -19.85
C GLN A 175 10.32 -0.11 -21.06
N SER A 176 10.00 -1.38 -20.81
CA SER A 176 9.82 -2.38 -21.87
C SER A 176 8.55 -2.13 -22.70
N LEU A 177 7.43 -1.78 -22.06
CA LEU A 177 6.17 -1.54 -22.74
C LEU A 177 6.09 -0.14 -23.37
N GLY A 178 6.93 0.79 -22.93
CA GLY A 178 6.98 2.16 -23.45
C GLY A 178 7.62 2.28 -24.82
N GLY A 179 8.57 1.41 -25.14
CA GLY A 179 9.29 1.48 -26.43
C GLY A 179 9.99 2.83 -26.64
N GLY A 180 10.55 3.42 -25.57
CA GLY A 180 11.19 4.74 -25.58
C GLY A 180 10.27 5.91 -25.20
N ASN A 181 8.97 5.68 -25.04
CA ASN A 181 8.01 6.68 -24.54
C ASN A 181 7.56 6.32 -23.12
N GLU A 182 8.08 7.03 -22.11
CA GLU A 182 7.78 6.77 -20.71
C GLU A 182 6.27 6.88 -20.40
N ALA A 183 5.59 7.88 -20.94
CA ALA A 183 4.15 8.10 -20.70
C ALA A 183 3.31 6.92 -21.19
N LEU A 184 3.60 6.40 -22.40
CA LEU A 184 2.96 5.18 -22.91
C LEU A 184 3.31 3.95 -22.07
N GLY A 185 4.54 3.88 -21.58
CA GLY A 185 4.99 2.82 -20.70
C GLY A 185 4.17 2.73 -19.42
N TRP A 186 3.93 3.86 -18.75
CA TRP A 186 3.09 3.95 -17.57
C TRP A 186 1.65 3.54 -17.86
N GLN A 187 1.04 4.12 -18.89
CA GLN A 187 -0.33 3.79 -19.28
C GLN A 187 -0.50 2.27 -19.55
N ARG A 188 0.38 1.67 -20.33
CA ARG A 188 0.33 0.23 -20.66
C ARG A 188 0.57 -0.65 -19.44
N SER A 189 1.47 -0.29 -18.56
CA SER A 189 1.70 -1.00 -17.31
C SER A 189 0.45 -0.99 -16.42
N PHE A 190 -0.26 0.13 -16.37
CA PHE A 190 -1.53 0.21 -15.65
C PHE A 190 -2.69 -0.50 -16.35
N MET A 191 -2.67 -0.69 -17.66
CA MET A 191 -3.60 -1.61 -18.33
C MET A 191 -3.39 -3.06 -17.84
N VAL A 192 -2.14 -3.51 -17.72
CA VAL A 192 -1.82 -4.85 -17.20
C VAL A 192 -2.23 -4.97 -15.73
N TYR A 193 -1.87 -4.00 -14.89
CA TYR A 193 -2.26 -4.00 -13.48
C TYR A 193 -3.77 -3.87 -13.29
N GLY A 194 -4.47 -3.12 -14.15
CA GLY A 194 -5.92 -3.00 -14.14
C GLY A 194 -6.61 -4.34 -14.44
N ILE A 195 -6.16 -5.06 -15.47
CA ILE A 195 -6.67 -6.41 -15.79
C ILE A 195 -6.42 -7.37 -14.60
N ALA A 196 -5.21 -7.35 -14.04
CA ALA A 196 -4.86 -8.17 -12.89
C ALA A 196 -5.76 -7.84 -11.68
N ALA A 197 -5.98 -6.55 -11.39
CA ALA A 197 -6.83 -6.12 -10.29
C ALA A 197 -8.29 -6.57 -10.47
N ILE A 198 -8.85 -6.47 -11.68
CA ILE A 198 -10.19 -7.00 -11.98
C ILE A 198 -10.26 -8.49 -11.66
N VAL A 199 -9.30 -9.27 -12.16
CA VAL A 199 -9.26 -10.73 -11.92
C VAL A 199 -9.17 -11.03 -10.43
N PHE A 200 -8.32 -10.33 -9.69
CA PHE A 200 -8.12 -10.54 -8.26
C PHE A 200 -9.34 -10.14 -7.43
N PHE A 201 -10.00 -9.01 -7.73
CA PHE A 201 -11.25 -8.64 -7.08
C PHE A 201 -12.39 -9.64 -7.38
N LEU A 202 -12.47 -10.16 -8.61
CA LEU A 202 -13.45 -11.18 -8.95
C LEU A 202 -13.18 -12.51 -8.22
N ILE A 203 -11.93 -12.90 -8.03
CA ILE A 203 -11.55 -14.06 -7.20
C ILE A 203 -11.98 -13.82 -5.75
N ALA A 204 -11.70 -12.64 -5.20
CA ALA A 204 -12.12 -12.29 -3.85
C ALA A 204 -13.63 -12.29 -3.70
N PHE A 205 -14.37 -11.72 -4.66
CA PHE A 205 -15.83 -11.73 -4.67
C PHE A 205 -16.42 -13.15 -4.74
N LYS A 206 -15.95 -13.98 -5.69
CA LYS A 206 -16.48 -15.34 -5.89
C LYS A 206 -16.10 -16.28 -4.76
N GLY A 207 -14.90 -16.13 -4.22
CA GLY A 207 -14.33 -17.06 -3.25
C GLY A 207 -14.70 -16.79 -1.80
N THR A 208 -15.29 -15.64 -1.45
CA THR A 208 -15.66 -15.28 -0.08
C THR A 208 -17.19 -15.34 0.14
N LYS A 209 -17.62 -15.51 1.40
CA LYS A 209 -19.05 -15.49 1.80
C LYS A 209 -19.20 -14.75 3.12
N GLU A 210 -20.26 -13.95 3.22
CA GLU A 210 -20.66 -13.33 4.48
C GLU A 210 -21.51 -14.31 5.29
N ARG A 211 -21.10 -14.60 6.53
CA ARG A 211 -21.75 -15.58 7.42
C ARG A 211 -22.31 -14.98 8.68
N VAL A 212 -21.82 -13.81 9.07
CA VAL A 212 -22.23 -13.14 10.30
C VAL A 212 -23.05 -11.91 9.94
N LEU A 213 -24.22 -11.78 10.53
CA LEU A 213 -24.99 -10.54 10.44
C LEU A 213 -24.27 -9.48 11.26
N SER A 214 -24.00 -8.32 10.66
CA SER A 214 -23.43 -7.20 11.40
C SER A 214 -24.33 -6.84 12.59
N PRO A 215 -23.77 -6.60 13.78
CA PRO A 215 -24.54 -6.11 14.91
C PRO A 215 -25.31 -4.85 14.51
N LYS A 216 -26.53 -4.68 15.02
CA LYS A 216 -27.27 -3.42 14.86
C LYS A 216 -26.39 -2.33 15.47
N THR A 217 -26.11 -1.29 14.72
CA THR A 217 -25.28 -0.15 15.12
C THR A 217 -25.70 0.35 16.51
N GLN A 218 -24.77 0.34 17.45
CA GLN A 218 -24.94 1.07 18.73
C GLN A 218 -25.09 2.56 18.38
N LYS A 219 -26.13 3.18 18.90
CA LYS A 219 -26.34 4.63 18.78
C LYS A 219 -25.44 5.33 19.81
N THR A 220 -24.15 5.45 19.51
CA THR A 220 -23.27 6.33 20.27
C THR A 220 -23.32 7.74 19.69
N SER A 221 -23.17 8.74 20.55
CA SER A 221 -23.12 10.13 20.12
C SER A 221 -21.70 10.42 19.58
N ILE A 222 -21.54 10.69 18.29
CA ILE A 222 -20.27 11.05 17.65
C ILE A 222 -19.53 12.15 18.43
N LYS A 223 -20.29 13.12 18.99
CA LYS A 223 -19.71 14.21 19.78
C LYS A 223 -19.07 13.73 21.08
N GLN A 224 -19.65 12.73 21.72
CA GLN A 224 -19.13 12.15 22.96
C GLN A 224 -17.88 11.30 22.66
N ASP A 225 -17.93 10.47 21.60
CA ASP A 225 -16.82 9.64 21.17
C ASP A 225 -15.59 10.50 20.79
N LEU A 226 -15.80 11.62 20.05
CA LEU A 226 -14.74 12.57 19.72
C LEU A 226 -14.16 13.25 20.96
N LYS A 227 -15.00 13.64 21.94
CA LYS A 227 -14.52 14.24 23.18
C LYS A 227 -13.66 13.26 23.98
N GLU A 228 -14.07 12.00 24.06
CA GLU A 228 -13.31 10.95 24.75
C GLU A 228 -11.97 10.68 24.07
N LEU A 229 -11.92 10.68 22.74
CA LEU A 229 -10.68 10.53 21.97
C LEU A 229 -9.71 11.69 22.22
N VAL A 230 -10.15 12.93 22.12
CA VAL A 230 -9.30 14.13 22.29
C VAL A 230 -8.75 14.24 23.72
N THR A 231 -9.50 13.78 24.72
CA THR A 231 -9.05 13.80 26.13
C THR A 231 -8.14 12.63 26.51
N ASN A 232 -8.04 11.63 25.66
CA ASN A 232 -7.22 10.43 25.89
C ASN A 232 -5.74 10.67 25.51
N LYS A 233 -4.91 11.04 26.50
CA LYS A 233 -3.47 11.31 26.30
C LYS A 233 -2.70 10.16 25.62
N PRO A 234 -2.84 8.88 26.02
CA PRO A 234 -2.23 7.75 25.32
C PRO A 234 -2.60 7.69 23.84
N TRP A 235 -3.87 7.95 23.50
CA TRP A 235 -4.32 7.99 22.12
C TRP A 235 -3.65 9.13 21.32
N GLY A 236 -3.54 10.33 21.93
CA GLY A 236 -2.88 11.48 21.32
C GLY A 236 -1.40 11.22 21.00
N ILE A 237 -0.68 10.53 21.90
CA ILE A 237 0.73 10.14 21.68
C ILE A 237 0.82 9.13 20.53
N LEU A 238 -0.06 8.12 20.50
CA LEU A 238 -0.09 7.14 19.41
C LEU A 238 -0.43 7.79 18.07
N LEU A 239 -1.37 8.73 18.05
CA LEU A 239 -1.72 9.48 16.85
C LEU A 239 -0.51 10.26 16.30
N LEU A 240 0.18 11.02 17.15
CA LEU A 240 1.37 11.79 16.74
C LEU A 240 2.49 10.86 16.25
N THR A 241 2.71 9.74 16.93
CA THR A 241 3.69 8.73 16.52
C THR A 241 3.34 8.15 15.16
N THR A 242 2.07 7.84 14.93
CA THR A 242 1.58 7.31 13.65
C THR A 242 1.76 8.32 12.51
N ILE A 243 1.41 9.60 12.74
CA ILE A 243 1.60 10.68 11.77
C ILE A 243 3.09 10.81 11.41
N THR A 244 3.97 10.86 12.42
CA THR A 244 5.42 10.97 12.21
C THR A 244 5.97 9.78 11.41
N PHE A 245 5.52 8.58 11.72
CA PHE A 245 5.91 7.37 11.01
C PHE A 245 5.43 7.38 9.55
N ILE A 246 4.17 7.75 9.29
CA ILE A 246 3.62 7.84 7.93
C ILE A 246 4.37 8.89 7.11
N LEU A 247 4.67 10.06 7.69
CA LEU A 247 5.48 11.10 7.04
C LEU A 247 6.87 10.58 6.68
N PHE A 248 7.54 9.88 7.58
CA PHE A 248 8.84 9.26 7.30
C PHE A 248 8.78 8.30 6.12
N VAL A 249 7.79 7.41 6.08
CA VAL A 249 7.61 6.43 4.99
C VAL A 249 7.30 7.14 3.67
N ALA A 250 6.41 8.13 3.68
CA ALA A 250 6.00 8.87 2.49
C ALA A 250 7.17 9.67 1.89
N VAL A 251 7.92 10.41 2.70
CA VAL A 251 9.08 11.17 2.24
C VAL A 251 10.15 10.24 1.69
N ARG A 252 10.47 9.15 2.39
CA ARG A 252 11.45 8.17 1.93
C ARG A 252 11.04 7.54 0.60
N GLY A 253 9.78 7.12 0.46
CA GLY A 253 9.27 6.53 -0.78
C GLY A 253 9.33 7.49 -1.96
N SER A 254 8.88 8.73 -1.77
CA SER A 254 8.81 9.73 -2.83
C SER A 254 10.17 10.18 -3.36
N VAL A 255 11.21 10.17 -2.52
CA VAL A 255 12.56 10.61 -2.90
C VAL A 255 13.38 9.50 -3.54
N THR A 256 13.08 8.24 -3.28
CA THR A 256 13.91 7.09 -3.69
C THR A 256 14.17 7.07 -5.21
N VAL A 257 13.15 7.20 -6.04
CA VAL A 257 13.31 7.15 -7.51
C VAL A 257 14.15 8.32 -8.00
N HIS A 258 13.90 9.53 -7.47
CA HIS A 258 14.68 10.73 -7.83
C HIS A 258 16.15 10.59 -7.42
N TYR A 259 16.42 10.00 -6.24
CA TYR A 259 17.78 9.73 -5.79
C TYR A 259 18.52 8.80 -6.77
N PHE A 260 17.88 7.72 -7.21
CA PHE A 260 18.49 6.83 -8.19
C PHE A 260 18.62 7.49 -9.56
N LYS A 261 17.63 8.27 -10.01
CA LYS A 261 17.68 8.94 -11.32
C LYS A 261 18.75 10.03 -11.39
N TYR A 262 18.82 10.91 -10.39
CA TYR A 262 19.63 12.12 -10.46
C TYR A 262 20.99 12.03 -9.76
N ILE A 263 21.15 11.11 -8.81
CA ILE A 263 22.40 10.99 -8.03
C ILE A 263 23.15 9.70 -8.37
N ILE A 264 22.46 8.56 -8.42
CA ILE A 264 23.12 7.28 -8.71
C ILE A 264 23.33 7.10 -10.22
N GLY A 265 22.31 7.38 -11.04
CA GLY A 265 22.34 7.20 -12.50
C GLY A 265 22.53 5.74 -12.92
N THR A 266 23.22 5.56 -14.03
CA THR A 266 23.60 4.25 -14.57
C THR A 266 24.88 3.76 -13.91
N GLN A 267 24.90 2.52 -13.43
CA GLN A 267 26.05 1.91 -12.77
C GLN A 267 26.47 0.61 -13.44
N SER A 268 27.79 0.44 -13.62
CA SER A 268 28.38 -0.83 -13.99
C SER A 268 28.73 -1.60 -12.72
N ILE A 269 28.02 -2.72 -12.51
CA ILE A 269 28.15 -3.53 -11.29
C ILE A 269 28.72 -4.89 -11.67
N GLN A 270 29.82 -5.26 -11.02
CA GLN A 270 30.39 -6.59 -11.13
C GLN A 270 29.69 -7.50 -10.11
N LEU A 271 28.84 -8.38 -10.58
CA LEU A 271 28.17 -9.37 -9.74
C LEU A 271 28.92 -10.69 -9.80
N PRO A 272 29.18 -11.34 -8.63
CA PRO A 272 29.67 -12.71 -8.60
C PRO A 272 28.75 -13.61 -9.44
N PHE A 273 29.29 -14.40 -10.37
CA PHE A 273 28.60 -15.31 -11.29
C PHE A 273 27.86 -14.68 -12.49
N PHE A 274 27.61 -13.36 -12.54
CA PHE A 274 26.87 -12.70 -13.65
C PHE A 274 27.73 -11.75 -14.48
N GLY A 275 29.01 -11.59 -14.13
CA GLY A 275 29.93 -10.70 -14.84
C GLY A 275 29.72 -9.21 -14.56
N ASN A 276 30.26 -8.38 -15.45
CA ASN A 276 30.16 -6.91 -15.36
C ASN A 276 29.01 -6.45 -16.27
N ASN A 277 27.89 -6.02 -15.66
CA ASN A 277 26.71 -5.54 -16.38
C ASN A 277 26.43 -4.10 -16.00
N THR A 278 25.91 -3.35 -16.98
CA THR A 278 25.50 -1.96 -16.79
C THR A 278 23.98 -1.94 -16.54
N TYR A 279 23.59 -1.34 -15.42
CA TYR A 279 22.20 -1.23 -14.98
C TYR A 279 21.79 0.23 -14.96
N ASP A 280 20.65 0.55 -15.55
CA ASP A 280 20.05 1.86 -15.49
C ASP A 280 19.36 2.13 -14.12
N PHE A 281 18.98 3.38 -13.87
CA PHE A 281 18.35 3.77 -12.61
C PHE A 281 17.00 3.06 -12.36
N ASN A 282 16.25 2.67 -13.40
CA ASN A 282 14.97 1.98 -13.25
C ASN A 282 15.17 0.58 -12.64
N ILE A 283 16.13 -0.16 -13.18
CA ILE A 283 16.48 -1.49 -12.69
C ILE A 283 17.03 -1.40 -11.26
N LEU A 284 17.93 -0.43 -11.00
CA LEU A 284 18.52 -0.24 -9.69
C LEU A 284 17.49 0.18 -8.65
N THR A 285 16.56 1.07 -8.99
CA THR A 285 15.45 1.46 -8.10
C THR A 285 14.54 0.28 -7.81
N SER A 286 14.19 -0.50 -8.83
CA SER A 286 13.35 -1.70 -8.67
C SER A 286 14.01 -2.73 -7.77
N ALA A 287 15.29 -3.00 -7.97
CA ALA A 287 16.07 -3.91 -7.12
C ALA A 287 16.14 -3.40 -5.67
N TYR A 288 16.42 -2.11 -5.47
CA TYR A 288 16.49 -1.48 -4.15
C TYR A 288 15.16 -1.58 -3.40
N ASN A 289 14.05 -1.24 -4.05
CA ASN A 289 12.72 -1.34 -3.47
C ASN A 289 12.32 -2.79 -3.18
N THR A 290 12.63 -3.72 -4.11
CA THR A 290 12.34 -5.16 -3.95
C THR A 290 13.07 -5.76 -2.76
N VAL A 291 14.38 -5.51 -2.66
CA VAL A 291 15.19 -5.92 -1.51
C VAL A 291 14.62 -5.33 -0.22
N GLY A 292 14.19 -4.06 -0.24
CA GLY A 292 13.54 -3.42 0.89
C GLY A 292 12.24 -4.11 1.31
N GLN A 293 11.36 -4.47 0.37
CA GLN A 293 10.11 -5.18 0.65
C GLN A 293 10.35 -6.58 1.25
N ILE A 294 11.29 -7.33 0.68
CA ILE A 294 11.67 -8.65 1.21
C ILE A 294 12.24 -8.51 2.64
N SER A 295 13.12 -7.55 2.85
CA SER A 295 13.71 -7.28 4.17
C SER A 295 12.65 -6.87 5.19
N SER A 296 11.68 -6.04 4.79
CA SER A 296 10.54 -5.67 5.64
C SER A 296 9.71 -6.87 6.06
N LEU A 297 9.42 -7.78 5.13
CA LEU A 297 8.69 -9.02 5.42
C LEU A 297 9.45 -9.88 6.44
N LEU A 298 10.75 -10.06 6.26
CA LEU A 298 11.60 -10.80 7.21
C LEU A 298 11.62 -10.12 8.59
N GLY A 299 11.69 -8.79 8.62
CA GLY A 299 11.62 -7.99 9.83
C GLY A 299 10.31 -8.17 10.59
N VAL A 300 9.17 -8.21 9.88
CA VAL A 300 7.84 -8.47 10.48
C VAL A 300 7.78 -9.84 11.14
N VAL A 301 8.35 -10.86 10.50
CA VAL A 301 8.45 -12.19 11.11
C VAL A 301 9.33 -12.14 12.37
N ALA A 302 10.51 -11.53 12.28
CA ALA A 302 11.46 -11.44 13.39
C ALA A 302 10.90 -10.66 14.59
N VAL A 303 10.20 -9.53 14.35
CA VAL A 303 9.65 -8.71 15.43
C VAL A 303 8.59 -9.43 16.25
N SER A 304 7.87 -10.39 15.66
CA SER A 304 6.87 -11.18 16.36
C SER A 304 7.47 -12.01 17.53
N PHE A 305 8.71 -12.43 17.40
CA PHE A 305 9.47 -13.12 18.44
C PHE A 305 10.16 -12.13 19.39
N LEU A 306 10.79 -11.09 18.84
CA LEU A 306 11.55 -10.12 19.62
C LEU A 306 10.63 -9.30 20.55
N ALA A 307 9.46 -8.89 20.08
CA ALA A 307 8.51 -8.11 20.86
C ALA A 307 7.93 -8.88 22.07
N LYS A 308 7.86 -10.23 21.98
CA LYS A 308 7.48 -11.06 23.12
C LYS A 308 8.56 -11.06 24.21
N LYS A 309 9.83 -11.00 23.81
CA LYS A 309 10.98 -11.07 24.73
C LYS A 309 11.33 -9.69 25.33
N PHE A 310 11.33 -8.64 24.52
CA PHE A 310 11.85 -7.32 24.93
C PHE A 310 10.76 -6.26 25.12
N GLY A 311 9.50 -6.57 24.80
CA GLY A 311 8.37 -5.66 24.88
C GLY A 311 8.20 -4.82 23.60
N LYS A 312 6.91 -4.51 23.24
CA LYS A 312 6.55 -3.84 21.99
C LYS A 312 7.13 -2.43 21.88
N GLN A 313 7.02 -1.65 22.96
CA GLN A 313 7.45 -0.25 22.98
C GLN A 313 8.96 -0.10 22.79
N ARG A 314 9.76 -0.92 23.50
CA ARG A 314 11.23 -0.89 23.36
C ARG A 314 11.67 -1.28 21.95
N MET A 315 11.04 -2.33 21.40
CA MET A 315 11.34 -2.77 20.03
C MET A 315 10.94 -1.71 19.00
N PHE A 316 9.82 -1.01 19.19
CA PHE A 316 9.42 0.09 18.32
C PHE A 316 10.46 1.21 18.31
N ILE A 317 10.89 1.68 19.48
CA ILE A 317 11.90 2.77 19.58
C ILE A 317 13.21 2.35 18.94
N LEU A 318 13.73 1.16 19.27
CA LEU A 318 14.99 0.65 18.73
C LEU A 318 14.95 0.54 17.19
N PHE A 319 13.87 -0.06 16.67
CA PHE A 319 13.71 -0.25 15.23
C PHE A 319 13.54 1.07 14.49
N PHE A 320 12.83 2.03 15.09
CA PHE A 320 12.65 3.34 14.50
C PHE A 320 13.97 4.12 14.42
N ILE A 321 14.78 4.06 15.47
CA ILE A 321 16.12 4.66 15.46
C ILE A 321 17.00 4.04 14.37
N ILE A 322 17.06 2.71 14.26
CA ILE A 322 17.85 2.03 13.24
C ILE A 322 17.36 2.40 11.84
N ALA A 323 16.05 2.45 11.60
CA ALA A 323 15.49 2.84 10.31
C ALA A 323 15.84 4.28 9.91
N ILE A 324 15.79 5.22 10.86
CA ILE A 324 16.18 6.62 10.64
C ILE A 324 17.67 6.72 10.34
N VAL A 325 18.52 6.12 11.18
CA VAL A 325 19.98 6.17 11.03
C VAL A 325 20.39 5.54 9.70
N SER A 326 19.87 4.36 9.36
CA SER A 326 20.16 3.72 8.08
C SER A 326 19.77 4.59 6.88
N THR A 327 18.62 5.27 6.95
CA THR A 327 18.20 6.20 5.89
C THR A 327 19.07 7.44 5.81
N ALA A 328 19.43 8.01 6.97
CA ALA A 328 20.26 9.22 7.03
C ALA A 328 21.71 8.97 6.52
N LEU A 329 22.25 7.80 6.80
CA LEU A 329 23.61 7.44 6.36
C LEU A 329 23.73 7.35 4.83
N VAL A 330 22.66 7.06 4.10
CA VAL A 330 22.67 7.06 2.63
C VAL A 330 23.11 8.41 2.06
N LYS A 331 22.80 9.53 2.74
CA LYS A 331 23.20 10.88 2.31
C LYS A 331 24.73 11.05 2.16
N PHE A 332 25.52 10.30 2.94
CA PHE A 332 26.98 10.42 2.96
C PHE A 332 27.67 9.45 1.98
N LEU A 333 26.90 8.62 1.27
CA LEU A 333 27.42 7.66 0.32
C LEU A 333 27.41 8.21 -1.10
N THR A 334 28.41 7.80 -1.88
CA THR A 334 28.54 8.14 -3.30
C THR A 334 27.93 7.04 -4.18
N ALA A 335 27.69 7.35 -5.45
CA ALA A 335 27.18 6.40 -6.42
C ALA A 335 28.08 5.14 -6.59
N GLN A 336 29.39 5.28 -6.36
CA GLN A 336 30.34 4.15 -6.41
C GLN A 336 30.16 3.17 -5.25
N GLN A 337 29.56 3.61 -4.14
CA GLN A 337 29.32 2.81 -2.93
C GLN A 337 27.93 2.15 -2.94
N ILE A 338 27.41 1.81 -4.13
CA ILE A 338 26.06 1.26 -4.29
C ILE A 338 25.81 0.02 -3.42
N GLY A 339 26.81 -0.82 -3.22
CA GLY A 339 26.70 -1.97 -2.33
C GLY A 339 26.36 -1.60 -0.89
N LEU A 340 26.97 -0.52 -0.34
CA LEU A 340 26.65 -0.03 1.00
C LEU A 340 25.24 0.57 1.05
N ILE A 341 24.78 1.24 -0.02
CA ILE A 341 23.42 1.77 -0.13
C ILE A 341 22.39 0.62 -0.03
N PHE A 342 22.63 -0.51 -0.69
CA PHE A 342 21.78 -1.69 -0.59
C PHE A 342 21.83 -2.34 0.79
N ILE A 343 23.00 -2.40 1.44
CA ILE A 343 23.13 -2.90 2.81
C ILE A 343 22.31 -2.03 3.78
N LEU A 344 22.43 -0.70 3.69
CA LEU A 344 21.64 0.21 4.52
C LEU A 344 20.13 0.08 4.24
N GLN A 345 19.74 -0.21 2.98
CA GLN A 345 18.35 -0.52 2.64
C GLN A 345 17.86 -1.77 3.35
N ILE A 346 18.65 -2.84 3.37
CA ILE A 346 18.30 -4.08 4.07
C ILE A 346 18.03 -3.80 5.55
N PHE A 347 18.97 -3.16 6.25
CA PHE A 347 18.82 -2.85 7.67
C PHE A 347 17.67 -1.87 7.95
N GLY A 348 17.58 -0.79 7.16
CA GLY A 348 16.53 0.21 7.30
C GLY A 348 15.13 -0.34 7.04
N SER A 349 14.98 -1.25 6.07
CA SER A 349 13.70 -1.87 5.74
C SER A 349 13.35 -3.03 6.67
N PHE A 350 14.34 -3.83 7.08
CA PHE A 350 14.15 -4.89 8.09
C PHE A 350 13.62 -4.33 9.41
N THR A 351 14.04 -3.14 9.79
CA THR A 351 13.56 -2.47 11.01
C THR A 351 12.35 -1.58 10.75
N GLY A 352 12.24 -0.95 9.57
CA GLY A 352 11.14 -0.05 9.21
C GLY A 352 9.80 -0.77 8.97
N GLY A 353 9.82 -1.92 8.29
CA GLY A 353 8.60 -2.68 8.00
C GLY A 353 7.79 -3.09 9.24
N PRO A 354 8.40 -3.64 10.28
CA PRO A 354 7.72 -4.01 11.52
C PRO A 354 7.09 -2.87 12.31
N LEU A 355 7.50 -1.62 12.08
CA LEU A 355 7.00 -0.47 12.85
C LEU A 355 5.50 -0.30 12.72
N SER A 356 4.94 -0.53 11.52
CA SER A 356 3.50 -0.50 11.29
C SER A 356 2.78 -1.56 12.13
N VAL A 357 3.31 -2.78 12.16
CA VAL A 357 2.74 -3.91 12.93
C VAL A 357 2.79 -3.62 14.44
N LEU A 358 3.90 -3.06 14.92
CA LEU A 358 4.04 -2.69 16.34
C LEU A 358 3.09 -1.57 16.74
N LEU A 359 2.90 -0.54 15.88
CA LEU A 359 1.93 0.54 16.11
C LEU A 359 0.50 0.01 16.23
N TRP A 360 0.08 -0.89 15.35
CA TRP A 360 -1.24 -1.52 15.42
C TRP A 360 -1.42 -2.45 16.63
N ALA A 361 -0.33 -2.88 17.24
CA ALA A 361 -0.35 -3.78 18.39
C ALA A 361 -0.26 -3.05 19.76
N MET A 362 0.00 -1.74 19.76
CA MET A 362 0.00 -0.86 20.94
C MET A 362 -1.36 -0.24 21.18
#